data_428310007310f5e175eace1cdfc14005
#
_entry.id   428310007310f5e175eace1cdfc14005
#
_cell.length_a   1.000
_cell.length_b   1.000
_cell.length_c   1.000
_cell.angle_alpha   90.00
_cell.angle_beta   90.00
_cell.angle_gamma   90.00
#
_symmetry.space_group_name_H-M   'P 1'
#
loop_
_entity.id
_entity.type
_entity.pdbx_description
1 polymer ?
#
loop_
_entity_poly.entity_id
_entity_poly.type
_entity_poly.pdbx_seq_one_letter_code
_entity_poly.pdbx_strand_id
1 'polypeptide(L)'
;MARAVGIDLGTTNSAISVLEGGEPTIIPNAEGGRTTPSVVAFSKATGPDAKPEILVGNIAKRQAVTNVDRTISSVKRHMGTDWKVNIDGKDYNAQQISAFILAKLKADAEAYLGEPVTNAVITVPAYFNDAQRQATKDAGTIAGLKVDRIVNEPTAAALAYGLEKGKEDELILVFDLGGGTFDVSLLEVGKDDDGFSTIQVRATAGDNRPRGDGW
;
A
#
# COMPACT_ATOMS: atom_id res chain seq x y z
N MET A 1 4.55 -24.01 -5.06
CA MET A 1 4.83 -22.81 -5.89
C MET A 1 4.72 -21.61 -4.97
N ALA A 2 5.65 -20.65 -5.07
CA ALA A 2 5.56 -19.41 -4.29
C ALA A 2 4.26 -18.69 -4.66
N ARG A 3 3.47 -18.29 -3.66
CA ARG A 3 2.22 -17.55 -3.89
C ARG A 3 2.49 -16.08 -4.16
N ALA A 4 1.75 -15.53 -5.11
CA ALA A 4 1.68 -14.10 -5.33
C ALA A 4 0.52 -13.51 -4.51
N VAL A 5 0.76 -12.34 -3.93
CA VAL A 5 -0.23 -11.58 -3.15
C VAL A 5 -0.54 -10.24 -3.80
N GLY A 6 -1.74 -9.74 -3.58
CA GLY A 6 -2.12 -8.37 -3.89
C GLY A 6 -1.96 -7.50 -2.65
N ILE A 7 -1.34 -6.33 -2.78
CA ILE A 7 -1.14 -5.39 -1.66
C ILE A 7 -1.69 -4.03 -2.05
N ASP A 8 -2.59 -3.51 -1.24
CA ASP A 8 -2.95 -2.11 -1.20
C ASP A 8 -2.10 -1.41 -0.13
N LEU A 9 -1.11 -0.64 -0.56
CA LEU A 9 -0.26 0.17 0.31
C LEU A 9 -0.88 1.56 0.48
N GLY A 10 -1.92 1.66 1.30
CA GLY A 10 -2.68 2.90 1.49
C GLY A 10 -1.98 3.94 2.36
N THR A 11 -2.40 5.20 2.26
CA THR A 11 -1.84 6.32 3.07
C THR A 11 -2.14 6.14 4.56
N THR A 12 -3.33 5.69 4.89
CA THR A 12 -3.81 5.53 6.28
C THR A 12 -3.82 4.07 6.73
N ASN A 13 -4.32 3.18 5.87
CA ASN A 13 -4.39 1.75 6.12
C ASN A 13 -3.90 0.98 4.89
N SER A 14 -3.31 -0.18 5.12
CA SER A 14 -2.87 -1.09 4.07
C SER A 14 -3.59 -2.44 4.22
N ALA A 15 -3.72 -3.16 3.13
CA ALA A 15 -4.32 -4.49 3.10
C ALA A 15 -3.50 -5.44 2.23
N ILE A 16 -3.58 -6.74 2.53
CA ILE A 16 -2.97 -7.80 1.73
C ILE A 16 -4.01 -8.86 1.42
N SER A 17 -3.96 -9.38 0.21
CA SER A 17 -4.91 -10.38 -0.29
C SER A 17 -4.21 -11.49 -1.07
N VAL A 18 -4.88 -12.61 -1.17
CA VAL A 18 -4.44 -13.79 -1.94
C VAL A 18 -5.61 -14.38 -2.71
N LEU A 19 -5.34 -15.12 -3.77
CA LEU A 19 -6.34 -15.92 -4.46
C LEU A 19 -6.44 -17.29 -3.78
N GLU A 20 -7.60 -17.61 -3.21
CA GLU A 20 -7.91 -18.91 -2.62
C GLU A 20 -9.10 -19.55 -3.36
N GLY A 21 -8.88 -20.72 -3.94
CA GLY A 21 -9.92 -21.40 -4.72
C GLY A 21 -10.44 -20.62 -5.94
N GLY A 22 -9.67 -19.64 -6.43
CA GLY A 22 -10.06 -18.74 -7.52
C GLY A 22 -10.75 -17.44 -7.07
N GLU A 23 -11.02 -17.29 -5.77
CA GLU A 23 -11.66 -16.10 -5.20
C GLU A 23 -10.65 -15.24 -4.42
N PRO A 24 -10.72 -13.90 -4.54
CA PRO A 24 -9.84 -13.01 -3.79
C PRO A 24 -10.24 -12.98 -2.30
N THR A 25 -9.28 -13.29 -1.44
CA THR A 25 -9.45 -13.28 0.01
C THR A 25 -8.50 -12.26 0.64
N ILE A 26 -9.04 -11.36 1.47
CA ILE A 26 -8.23 -10.45 2.27
C ILE A 26 -7.69 -11.21 3.48
N ILE A 27 -6.38 -11.23 3.62
CA ILE A 27 -5.69 -11.89 4.72
C ILE A 27 -5.81 -11.03 5.99
N PRO A 28 -6.31 -11.57 7.11
CA PRO A 28 -6.32 -10.85 8.36
C PRO A 28 -4.89 -10.68 8.92
N ASN A 29 -4.63 -9.55 9.57
CA ASN A 29 -3.39 -9.35 10.29
C ASN A 29 -3.35 -10.16 11.60
N ALA A 30 -2.20 -10.18 12.29
CA ALA A 30 -2.03 -10.92 13.54
C ALA A 30 -3.00 -10.48 14.66
N GLU A 31 -3.55 -9.27 14.57
CA GLU A 31 -4.53 -8.71 15.50
C GLU A 31 -5.99 -9.02 15.06
N GLY A 32 -6.21 -9.78 14.00
CA GLY A 32 -7.51 -10.17 13.46
C GLY A 32 -8.18 -9.12 12.57
N GLY A 33 -7.53 -8.00 12.30
CA GLY A 33 -8.05 -6.94 11.43
C GLY A 33 -7.80 -7.24 9.95
N ARG A 34 -8.74 -6.84 9.08
CA ARG A 34 -8.60 -6.96 7.62
C ARG A 34 -7.71 -5.86 7.01
N THR A 35 -7.41 -4.84 7.77
CA THR A 35 -6.52 -3.75 7.38
C THR A 35 -5.51 -3.50 8.49
N THR A 36 -4.32 -3.07 8.10
CA THR A 36 -3.23 -2.70 9.01
C THR A 36 -2.98 -1.20 8.87
N PRO A 37 -3.02 -0.42 9.96
CA PRO A 37 -2.67 0.99 9.91
C PRO A 37 -1.28 1.20 9.30
N SER A 38 -1.16 2.13 8.36
CA SER A 38 0.11 2.49 7.69
C SER A 38 0.94 3.41 8.61
N VAL A 39 1.22 2.92 9.82
CA VAL A 39 1.94 3.63 10.89
C VAL A 39 3.14 2.80 11.32
N VAL A 40 4.30 3.44 11.40
CA VAL A 40 5.56 2.85 11.86
C VAL A 40 6.06 3.66 13.05
N ALA A 41 6.47 2.98 14.11
CA ALA A 41 7.08 3.63 15.25
C ALA A 41 8.37 2.91 15.68
N PHE A 42 9.27 3.67 16.25
CA PHE A 42 10.52 3.15 16.81
C PHE A 42 10.46 3.26 18.33
N SER A 43 10.57 2.14 19.05
CA SER A 43 10.63 2.16 20.51
C SER A 43 11.88 2.89 20.99
N LYS A 44 11.85 3.37 22.23
CA LYS A 44 13.09 3.83 22.89
C LYS A 44 13.93 2.62 23.25
N ALA A 45 15.23 2.71 22.99
CA ALA A 45 16.16 1.70 23.47
C ALA A 45 16.15 1.66 25.02
N THR A 46 16.00 0.48 25.61
CA THR A 46 15.88 0.30 27.07
C THR A 46 17.21 0.00 27.75
N GLY A 47 18.34 0.08 27.04
CA GLY A 47 19.69 -0.16 27.58
C GLY A 47 20.77 0.31 26.62
N PRO A 48 22.05 0.37 27.06
CA PRO A 48 23.15 0.91 26.26
C PRO A 48 23.42 0.13 24.96
N ASP A 49 23.09 -1.16 24.92
CA ASP A 49 23.26 -2.01 23.74
C ASP A 49 21.93 -2.40 23.06
N ALA A 50 20.80 -1.89 23.59
CA ALA A 50 19.49 -2.22 23.06
C ALA A 50 19.24 -1.46 21.75
N LYS A 51 18.83 -2.19 20.70
CA LYS A 51 18.34 -1.59 19.47
C LYS A 51 16.87 -1.21 19.61
N PRO A 52 16.43 -0.08 19.03
CA PRO A 52 15.01 0.25 19.00
C PRO A 52 14.25 -0.86 18.26
N GLU A 53 13.13 -1.28 18.83
CA GLU A 53 12.17 -2.17 18.18
C GLU A 53 11.34 -1.35 17.18
N ILE A 54 11.09 -1.92 16.00
CA ILE A 54 10.24 -1.32 14.97
C ILE A 54 8.83 -1.88 15.13
N LEU A 55 7.92 -1.00 15.47
CA LEU A 55 6.50 -1.29 15.66
C LEU A 55 5.75 -0.88 14.40
N VAL A 56 4.80 -1.70 13.93
CA VAL A 56 4.01 -1.43 12.73
C VAL A 56 2.53 -1.71 13.00
N GLY A 57 1.67 -0.90 12.42
CA GLY A 57 0.22 -1.10 12.47
C GLY A 57 -0.41 -0.62 13.78
N ASN A 58 -1.30 -1.41 14.34
CA ASN A 58 -2.08 -1.04 15.53
C ASN A 58 -1.19 -0.75 16.75
N ILE A 59 -0.13 -1.52 16.94
CA ILE A 59 0.81 -1.34 18.06
C ILE A 59 1.49 0.03 17.92
N ALA A 60 1.96 0.38 16.72
CA ALA A 60 2.55 1.69 16.46
C ALA A 60 1.55 2.83 16.66
N LYS A 61 0.32 2.67 16.17
CA LYS A 61 -0.75 3.66 16.29
C LYS A 61 -1.15 3.93 17.75
N ARG A 62 -1.26 2.88 18.56
CA ARG A 62 -1.69 3.00 19.98
C ARG A 62 -0.73 3.82 20.83
N GLN A 63 0.57 3.74 20.56
CA GLN A 63 1.59 4.46 21.34
C GLN A 63 1.96 5.83 20.73
N ALA A 64 1.35 6.23 19.60
CA ALA A 64 1.71 7.43 18.88
C ALA A 64 1.66 8.71 19.74
N VAL A 65 0.67 8.84 20.62
CA VAL A 65 0.50 10.03 21.47
C VAL A 65 1.66 10.18 22.47
N THR A 66 2.25 9.08 22.94
CA THR A 66 3.36 9.10 23.91
C THR A 66 4.74 9.03 23.25
N ASN A 67 4.80 8.85 21.95
CA ASN A 67 6.04 8.66 21.18
C ASN A 67 5.97 9.37 19.83
N VAL A 68 5.55 10.63 19.83
CA VAL A 68 5.23 11.42 18.63
C VAL A 68 6.44 11.52 17.69
N ASP A 69 7.61 11.92 18.22
CA ASP A 69 8.81 12.16 17.42
C ASP A 69 9.40 10.92 16.75
N ARG A 70 8.95 9.75 17.15
CA ARG A 70 9.42 8.44 16.67
C ARG A 70 8.34 7.63 16.00
N THR A 71 7.19 8.25 15.71
CA THR A 71 6.04 7.63 15.05
C THR A 71 5.77 8.31 13.73
N ILE A 72 5.83 7.55 12.66
CA ILE A 72 5.67 8.01 11.28
C ILE A 72 4.33 7.49 10.74
N SER A 73 3.51 8.41 10.26
CA SER A 73 2.25 8.12 9.56
C SER A 73 2.24 8.78 8.19
N SER A 74 1.33 8.36 7.31
CA SER A 74 1.12 8.96 5.99
C SER A 74 2.36 9.03 5.10
N VAL A 75 3.31 8.11 5.28
CA VAL A 75 4.59 8.08 4.57
C VAL A 75 4.43 7.99 3.04
N LYS A 76 3.32 7.43 2.55
CA LYS A 76 3.00 7.32 1.11
C LYS A 76 3.05 8.66 0.39
N ARG A 77 2.75 9.77 1.08
CA ARG A 77 2.80 11.14 0.54
C ARG A 77 4.21 11.61 0.18
N HIS A 78 5.22 10.94 0.73
CA HIS A 78 6.63 11.27 0.53
C HIS A 78 7.33 10.34 -0.45
N MET A 79 6.60 9.38 -1.05
CA MET A 79 7.18 8.47 -2.05
C MET A 79 7.70 9.24 -3.26
N GLY A 80 8.89 8.88 -3.72
CA GLY A 80 9.55 9.50 -4.86
C GLY A 80 10.12 10.90 -4.60
N THR A 81 10.19 11.34 -3.33
CA THR A 81 10.83 12.58 -2.91
C THR A 81 12.14 12.32 -2.13
N ASP A 82 12.86 13.38 -1.79
CA ASP A 82 14.06 13.36 -0.96
C ASP A 82 13.78 13.37 0.56
N TRP A 83 12.50 13.24 0.95
CA TRP A 83 12.09 13.23 2.35
C TRP A 83 12.79 12.15 3.15
N LYS A 84 13.20 12.52 4.34
CA LYS A 84 13.84 11.64 5.33
C LYS A 84 13.39 11.98 6.73
N VAL A 85 13.44 10.99 7.61
CA VAL A 85 13.28 11.16 9.06
C VAL A 85 14.52 10.61 9.75
N ASN A 86 15.05 11.35 10.72
CA ASN A 86 16.18 10.91 11.53
C ASN A 86 15.68 10.26 12.82
N ILE A 87 16.08 9.02 13.05
CA ILE A 87 15.78 8.29 14.29
C ILE A 87 17.11 7.77 14.86
N ASP A 88 17.48 8.26 16.02
CA ASP A 88 18.71 7.88 16.74
C ASP A 88 19.97 8.02 15.87
N GLY A 89 20.06 9.12 15.10
CA GLY A 89 21.21 9.39 14.22
C GLY A 89 21.21 8.62 12.90
N LYS A 90 20.17 7.82 12.62
CA LYS A 90 20.00 7.11 11.35
C LYS A 90 18.86 7.72 10.55
N ASP A 91 19.16 8.06 9.30
CA ASP A 91 18.17 8.58 8.36
C ASP A 91 17.41 7.42 7.68
N TYR A 92 16.09 7.56 7.63
CA TYR A 92 15.19 6.68 6.91
C TYR A 92 14.42 7.46 5.86
N ASN A 93 14.43 6.99 4.62
CA ASN A 93 13.61 7.54 3.54
C ASN A 93 12.21 6.90 3.48
N ALA A 94 11.35 7.44 2.61
CA ALA A 94 9.97 6.97 2.48
C ALA A 94 9.88 5.48 2.09
N GLN A 95 10.77 5.01 1.21
CA GLN A 95 10.82 3.61 0.77
C GLN A 95 11.15 2.67 1.94
N GLN A 96 12.10 3.03 2.79
CA GLN A 96 12.49 2.22 3.95
C GLN A 96 11.39 2.16 5.01
N ILE A 97 10.71 3.28 5.28
CA ILE A 97 9.57 3.28 6.21
C ILE A 97 8.41 2.47 5.63
N SER A 98 8.10 2.62 4.34
CA SER A 98 7.06 1.82 3.67
C SER A 98 7.41 0.32 3.64
N ALA A 99 8.69 -0.01 3.53
CA ALA A 99 9.15 -1.40 3.57
C ALA A 99 8.86 -2.08 4.90
N PHE A 100 8.86 -1.38 6.04
CA PHE A 100 8.44 -1.96 7.32
C PHE A 100 6.97 -2.36 7.32
N ILE A 101 6.10 -1.54 6.69
CA ILE A 101 4.68 -1.85 6.54
C ILE A 101 4.52 -3.11 5.65
N LEU A 102 5.21 -3.13 4.51
CA LEU A 102 5.16 -4.28 3.59
C LEU A 102 5.72 -5.56 4.22
N ALA A 103 6.79 -5.46 5.01
CA ALA A 103 7.36 -6.60 5.73
C ALA A 103 6.38 -7.16 6.78
N LYS A 104 5.64 -6.29 7.48
CA LYS A 104 4.58 -6.71 8.41
C LYS A 104 3.46 -7.44 7.66
N LEU A 105 2.95 -6.87 6.56
CA LEU A 105 1.91 -7.50 5.76
C LEU A 105 2.37 -8.87 5.21
N LYS A 106 3.62 -8.95 4.74
CA LYS A 106 4.22 -10.21 4.28
C LYS A 106 4.27 -11.25 5.40
N ALA A 107 4.74 -10.87 6.58
CA ALA A 107 4.83 -11.78 7.72
C ALA A 107 3.44 -12.29 8.16
N ASP A 108 2.42 -11.41 8.18
CA ASP A 108 1.04 -11.80 8.45
C ASP A 108 0.50 -12.78 7.41
N ALA A 109 0.81 -12.53 6.14
CA ALA A 109 0.41 -13.43 5.05
C ALA A 109 1.10 -14.79 5.13
N GLU A 110 2.40 -14.83 5.42
CA GLU A 110 3.14 -16.07 5.61
C GLU A 110 2.63 -16.87 6.80
N ALA A 111 2.27 -16.20 7.90
CA ALA A 111 1.66 -16.84 9.07
C ALA A 111 0.27 -17.42 8.76
N TYR A 112 -0.54 -16.71 7.97
CA TYR A 112 -1.86 -17.16 7.55
C TYR A 112 -1.79 -18.34 6.58
N LEU A 113 -0.91 -18.26 5.58
CA LEU A 113 -0.80 -19.26 4.51
C LEU A 113 0.02 -20.50 4.91
N GLY A 114 0.87 -20.40 5.94
CA GLY A 114 1.80 -21.46 6.33
C GLY A 114 2.93 -21.70 5.31
N GLU A 115 3.16 -20.78 4.37
CA GLU A 115 4.18 -20.89 3.33
C GLU A 115 4.79 -19.51 3.00
N PRO A 116 6.01 -19.45 2.43
CA PRO A 116 6.66 -18.21 2.07
C PRO A 116 5.90 -17.42 0.99
N VAL A 117 5.84 -16.11 1.17
CA VAL A 117 5.31 -15.14 0.20
C VAL A 117 6.48 -14.41 -0.45
N THR A 118 6.67 -14.59 -1.74
CA THR A 118 7.82 -14.02 -2.47
C THR A 118 7.42 -12.98 -3.50
N ASN A 119 6.24 -13.08 -4.09
CA ASN A 119 5.78 -12.25 -5.19
C ASN A 119 4.61 -11.36 -4.77
N ALA A 120 4.60 -10.13 -5.25
CA ALA A 120 3.52 -9.19 -4.98
C ALA A 120 3.13 -8.36 -6.19
N VAL A 121 1.85 -8.03 -6.28
CA VAL A 121 1.31 -6.92 -7.06
C VAL A 121 0.92 -5.83 -6.08
N ILE A 122 1.41 -4.60 -6.27
CA ILE A 122 1.16 -3.48 -5.35
C ILE A 122 0.38 -2.39 -6.08
N THR A 123 -0.65 -1.84 -5.43
CA THR A 123 -1.42 -0.74 -6.01
C THR A 123 -0.85 0.62 -5.66
N VAL A 124 -1.04 1.57 -6.58
CA VAL A 124 -0.66 2.98 -6.42
C VAL A 124 -1.75 3.89 -6.98
N PRO A 125 -1.88 5.14 -6.51
CA PRO A 125 -2.76 6.13 -7.13
C PRO A 125 -2.47 6.30 -8.62
N ALA A 126 -3.50 6.55 -9.41
CA ALA A 126 -3.34 6.71 -10.87
C ALA A 126 -2.45 7.90 -11.25
N TYR A 127 -2.41 8.95 -10.42
CA TYR A 127 -1.58 10.15 -10.63
C TYR A 127 -0.10 9.99 -10.24
N PHE A 128 0.29 8.86 -9.62
CA PHE A 128 1.70 8.62 -9.29
C PHE A 128 2.56 8.67 -10.54
N ASN A 129 3.62 9.48 -10.51
CA ASN A 129 4.64 9.53 -11.54
C ASN A 129 5.61 8.34 -11.45
N ASP A 130 6.52 8.25 -12.41
CA ASP A 130 7.48 7.12 -12.50
C ASP A 130 8.39 7.02 -11.27
N ALA A 131 8.82 8.15 -10.71
CA ALA A 131 9.66 8.16 -9.50
C ALA A 131 8.90 7.59 -8.29
N GLN A 132 7.62 7.93 -8.12
CA GLN A 132 6.78 7.41 -7.05
C GLN A 132 6.47 5.91 -7.22
N ARG A 133 6.24 5.48 -8.47
CA ARG A 133 6.04 4.05 -8.80
C ARG A 133 7.30 3.24 -8.54
N GLN A 134 8.46 3.76 -8.95
CA GLN A 134 9.73 3.11 -8.70
C GLN A 134 10.03 3.04 -7.19
N ALA A 135 9.80 4.11 -6.44
CA ALA A 135 9.96 4.13 -4.99
C ALA A 135 9.06 3.08 -4.29
N THR A 136 7.82 2.88 -4.79
CA THR A 136 6.93 1.83 -4.27
C THR A 136 7.49 0.44 -4.57
N LYS A 137 8.02 0.22 -5.77
CA LYS A 137 8.66 -1.04 -6.15
C LYS A 137 9.91 -1.32 -5.30
N ASP A 138 10.72 -0.28 -5.04
CA ASP A 138 11.92 -0.37 -4.20
C ASP A 138 11.54 -0.73 -2.75
N ALA A 139 10.47 -0.14 -2.21
CA ALA A 139 9.96 -0.50 -0.89
C ALA A 139 9.57 -1.99 -0.80
N GLY A 140 8.93 -2.54 -1.83
CA GLY A 140 8.64 -3.96 -1.93
C GLY A 140 9.91 -4.82 -1.93
N THR A 141 10.92 -4.42 -2.70
CA THR A 141 12.22 -5.11 -2.76
C THR A 141 12.94 -5.08 -1.40
N ILE A 142 12.94 -3.95 -0.71
CA ILE A 142 13.52 -3.80 0.64
C ILE A 142 12.80 -4.72 1.64
N ALA A 143 11.47 -4.89 1.49
CA ALA A 143 10.67 -5.81 2.31
C ALA A 143 10.87 -7.31 1.96
N GLY A 144 11.71 -7.62 0.98
CA GLY A 144 11.97 -8.99 0.53
C GLY A 144 10.86 -9.57 -0.35
N LEU A 145 10.16 -8.70 -1.10
CA LEU A 145 9.17 -9.08 -2.10
C LEU A 145 9.71 -8.83 -3.51
N LYS A 146 9.48 -9.74 -4.42
CA LYS A 146 9.58 -9.49 -5.86
C LYS A 146 8.29 -8.83 -6.31
N VAL A 147 8.36 -7.56 -6.66
CA VAL A 147 7.21 -6.81 -7.18
C VAL A 147 7.04 -7.11 -8.66
N ASP A 148 6.09 -7.98 -8.98
CA ASP A 148 5.84 -8.40 -10.36
C ASP A 148 5.15 -7.30 -11.17
N ARG A 149 4.26 -6.51 -10.52
CA ARG A 149 3.54 -5.41 -11.18
C ARG A 149 3.14 -4.32 -10.18
N ILE A 150 3.14 -3.07 -10.66
CA ILE A 150 2.45 -1.94 -10.05
C ILE A 150 1.17 -1.68 -10.83
N VAL A 151 0.03 -1.59 -10.16
CA VAL A 151 -1.31 -1.40 -10.74
C VAL A 151 -1.93 -0.12 -10.17
N ASN A 152 -2.69 0.61 -10.97
CA ASN A 152 -3.43 1.77 -10.48
C ASN A 152 -4.58 1.34 -9.58
N GLU A 153 -4.76 2.01 -8.45
CA GLU A 153 -5.85 1.76 -7.49
C GLU A 153 -7.24 1.75 -8.16
N PRO A 154 -7.61 2.74 -8.98
CA PRO A 154 -8.90 2.72 -9.66
C PRO A 154 -9.04 1.56 -10.65
N THR A 155 -7.96 1.15 -11.31
CA THR A 155 -7.96 -0.04 -12.19
C THR A 155 -8.20 -1.32 -11.37
N ALA A 156 -7.54 -1.45 -10.23
CA ALA A 156 -7.74 -2.60 -9.34
C ALA A 156 -9.18 -2.65 -8.79
N ALA A 157 -9.76 -1.49 -8.43
CA ALA A 157 -11.15 -1.39 -8.00
C ALA A 157 -12.13 -1.80 -9.11
N ALA A 158 -11.91 -1.35 -10.34
CA ALA A 158 -12.72 -1.74 -11.50
C ALA A 158 -12.67 -3.25 -11.75
N LEU A 159 -11.48 -3.84 -11.72
CA LEU A 159 -11.29 -5.30 -11.85
C LEU A 159 -12.01 -6.06 -10.74
N ALA A 160 -11.89 -5.62 -9.49
CA ALA A 160 -12.56 -6.25 -8.34
C ALA A 160 -14.09 -6.19 -8.44
N TYR A 161 -14.62 -5.15 -9.07
CA TYR A 161 -16.07 -5.02 -9.32
C TYR A 161 -16.55 -5.88 -10.50
N GLY A 162 -15.65 -6.46 -11.28
CA GLY A 162 -15.97 -7.33 -12.41
C GLY A 162 -16.35 -6.59 -13.68
N LEU A 163 -15.91 -5.36 -13.82
CA LEU A 163 -16.23 -4.49 -14.96
C LEU A 163 -15.59 -4.97 -16.26
N GLU A 164 -14.51 -5.74 -16.20
CA GLU A 164 -13.89 -6.38 -17.36
C GLU A 164 -14.80 -7.37 -18.09
N LYS A 165 -15.90 -7.79 -17.44
CA LYS A 165 -16.89 -8.74 -18.01
C LYS A 165 -18.00 -8.04 -18.80
N GLY A 166 -17.97 -6.71 -18.86
CA GLY A 166 -18.90 -5.91 -19.69
C GLY A 166 -18.79 -6.27 -21.17
N LYS A 167 -19.93 -6.17 -21.87
CA LYS A 167 -20.01 -6.53 -23.30
C LYS A 167 -19.78 -5.35 -24.24
N GLU A 168 -19.77 -4.15 -23.72
CA GLU A 168 -19.70 -2.88 -24.46
C GLU A 168 -18.65 -1.97 -23.85
N ASP A 169 -18.17 -1.01 -24.61
CA ASP A 169 -17.26 0.02 -24.14
C ASP A 169 -17.98 0.92 -23.13
N GLU A 170 -17.43 1.05 -21.95
CA GLU A 170 -18.01 1.82 -20.84
C GLU A 170 -17.02 2.87 -20.34
N LEU A 171 -17.55 4.04 -19.99
CA LEU A 171 -16.83 5.07 -19.24
C LEU A 171 -17.24 5.00 -17.76
N ILE A 172 -16.29 4.78 -16.91
CA ILE A 172 -16.52 4.56 -15.48
C ILE A 172 -15.79 5.63 -14.69
N LEU A 173 -16.52 6.28 -13.79
CA LEU A 173 -15.96 7.26 -12.87
C LEU A 173 -15.75 6.59 -11.50
N VAL A 174 -14.49 6.50 -11.09
CA VAL A 174 -14.11 5.96 -9.78
C VAL A 174 -13.82 7.12 -8.83
N PHE A 175 -14.53 7.16 -7.71
CA PHE A 175 -14.28 8.07 -6.60
C PHE A 175 -13.60 7.30 -5.48
N ASP A 176 -12.37 7.65 -5.17
CA ASP A 176 -11.63 7.09 -4.03
C ASP A 176 -11.47 8.16 -2.96
N LEU A 177 -12.22 8.02 -1.88
CA LEU A 177 -12.14 8.90 -0.71
C LEU A 177 -11.42 8.15 0.42
N GLY A 178 -10.10 8.28 0.45
CA GLY A 178 -9.26 7.71 1.49
C GLY A 178 -9.20 8.57 2.77
N GLY A 179 -8.53 8.06 3.80
CA GLY A 179 -8.34 8.78 5.07
C GLY A 179 -7.40 9.98 5.00
N GLY A 180 -6.80 10.26 3.85
CA GLY A 180 -5.85 11.37 3.68
C GLY A 180 -5.72 11.88 2.26
N THR A 181 -6.39 11.23 1.30
CA THR A 181 -6.38 11.59 -0.12
C THR A 181 -7.80 11.50 -0.67
N PHE A 182 -8.08 12.27 -1.70
CA PHE A 182 -9.27 12.16 -2.49
C PHE A 182 -8.87 12.07 -3.96
N ASP A 183 -9.25 11.02 -4.62
CA ASP A 183 -8.90 10.73 -5.99
C ASP A 183 -10.14 10.44 -6.83
N VAL A 184 -10.20 11.03 -8.02
CA VAL A 184 -11.23 10.77 -9.02
C VAL A 184 -10.54 10.32 -10.28
N SER A 185 -10.95 9.19 -10.82
CA SER A 185 -10.39 8.64 -12.05
C SER A 185 -11.48 8.26 -13.03
N LEU A 186 -11.33 8.71 -14.27
CA LEU A 186 -12.17 8.29 -15.39
C LEU A 186 -11.48 7.12 -16.09
N LEU A 187 -12.13 5.98 -16.09
CA LEU A 187 -11.67 4.77 -16.76
C LEU A 187 -12.50 4.50 -17.98
N GLU A 188 -11.85 4.05 -19.03
CA GLU A 188 -12.50 3.42 -20.18
C GLU A 188 -12.27 1.92 -20.10
N VAL A 189 -13.35 1.17 -20.07
CA VAL A 189 -13.35 -0.30 -20.10
C VAL A 189 -13.90 -0.72 -21.45
N GLY A 190 -13.18 -1.56 -22.15
CA GLY A 190 -13.58 -2.01 -23.48
C GLY A 190 -12.83 -3.27 -23.89
N LYS A 191 -12.82 -3.52 -25.18
CA LYS A 191 -12.05 -4.61 -25.78
C LYS A 191 -11.07 -4.06 -26.78
N ASP A 192 -9.88 -4.65 -26.85
CA ASP A 192 -8.93 -4.37 -27.91
C ASP A 192 -9.34 -5.07 -29.22
N ASP A 193 -8.57 -4.82 -30.28
CA ASP A 193 -8.79 -5.39 -31.61
C ASP A 193 -8.74 -6.92 -31.63
N ASP A 194 -8.05 -7.53 -30.65
CA ASP A 194 -7.95 -8.98 -30.45
C ASP A 194 -9.06 -9.55 -29.54
N GLY A 195 -9.95 -8.68 -29.02
CA GLY A 195 -11.09 -9.05 -28.19
C GLY A 195 -10.76 -9.23 -26.70
N PHE A 196 -9.55 -8.87 -26.25
CA PHE A 196 -9.18 -8.88 -24.84
C PHE A 196 -9.74 -7.65 -24.13
N SER A 197 -10.22 -7.86 -22.91
CA SER A 197 -10.68 -6.75 -22.06
C SER A 197 -9.54 -5.81 -21.71
N THR A 198 -9.76 -4.52 -21.93
CA THR A 198 -8.81 -3.45 -21.61
C THR A 198 -9.43 -2.47 -20.63
N ILE A 199 -8.61 -1.95 -19.73
CA ILE A 199 -8.98 -0.87 -18.80
C ILE A 199 -7.92 0.22 -18.92
N GLN A 200 -8.34 1.40 -19.39
CA GLN A 200 -7.46 2.56 -19.59
C GLN A 200 -7.88 3.72 -18.69
N VAL A 201 -6.92 4.34 -18.00
CA VAL A 201 -7.16 5.59 -17.27
C VAL A 201 -7.14 6.74 -18.29
N ARG A 202 -8.30 7.37 -18.53
CA ARG A 202 -8.45 8.50 -19.47
C ARG A 202 -8.12 9.84 -18.83
N ALA A 203 -8.49 9.99 -17.56
CA ALA A 203 -8.19 11.19 -16.78
C ALA A 203 -8.12 10.82 -15.30
N THR A 204 -7.31 11.57 -14.56
CA THR A 204 -7.28 11.48 -13.11
C THR A 204 -7.11 12.88 -12.52
N ALA A 205 -7.79 13.10 -11.40
CA ALA A 205 -7.64 14.29 -10.58
C ALA A 205 -7.65 13.85 -9.11
N GLY A 206 -6.83 14.48 -8.30
CA GLY A 206 -6.73 14.13 -6.88
C GLY A 206 -6.14 15.26 -6.08
N ASP A 207 -6.37 15.24 -4.79
CA ASP A 207 -5.76 16.15 -3.82
C ASP A 207 -5.09 15.32 -2.72
N ASN A 208 -3.77 15.47 -2.62
CA ASN A 208 -2.95 14.86 -1.57
C ASN A 208 -2.47 15.89 -0.55
N ARG A 209 -2.99 17.13 -0.60
CA ARG A 209 -2.63 18.15 0.39
C ARG A 209 -3.09 17.70 1.76
N PRO A 210 -2.26 17.89 2.81
CA PRO A 210 -2.73 17.74 4.17
C PRO A 210 -3.95 18.65 4.33
N ARG A 211 -5.14 18.12 4.52
CA ARG A 211 -6.23 18.94 5.05
C ARG A 211 -5.73 19.33 6.42
N GLY A 212 -5.42 20.62 6.57
CA GLY A 212 -5.02 21.17 7.85
C GLY A 212 -6.03 20.74 8.90
N ASP A 213 -5.51 20.36 10.05
CA ASP A 213 -6.20 19.88 11.24
C ASP A 213 -7.43 20.75 11.54
N GLY A 214 -8.58 20.32 11.08
CA GLY A 214 -9.79 21.13 11.25
C GLY A 214 -11.05 20.44 10.73
N TRP A 215 -11.38 19.31 11.38
CA TRP A 215 -12.76 18.79 11.53
C TRP A 215 -12.91 18.25 12.92
#